data_c60b2b2fdb9698749d557e0d108886f4
#
_entry.id   c60b2b2fdb9698749d557e0d108886f4
#
_cell.length_a   1.000
_cell.length_b   1.000
_cell.length_c   1.000
_cell.angle_alpha   90.00
_cell.angle_beta   90.00
_cell.angle_gamma   90.00
#
_symmetry.space_group_name_H-M   'P 1'
#
loop_
_entity.id
_entity.type
_entity.pdbx_description
1 polymer ?
#
loop_
_entity_poly.entity_id
_entity_poly.type
_entity_poly.pdbx_seq_one_letter_code
_entity_poly.pdbx_strand_id
1 'polypeptide(L)'
;QSVSDDLVNEGGIMDLWVREARLFKYGSGTGTNFSSLRGDGEPLSGGGKSSGLMGFLKIGDRSAGAIKSGGTTRRAAKMVICDADHPDIEEFINWKVKEEQKVASIVAGSKIHEAKLNQIFDAIKTWDGGLEDAVDAHKNGALKNAVRDAKKSLIPETYIKRVLDYAKQGYTGIEFPTYDTDWDSEAYASVSGQNSNNSIRVTDAFL
;
A
#
# COMPACT_ATOMS: atom_id res chain seq x y z
N GLN A 1 12.27 5.73 23.61
CA GLN A 1 11.05 5.84 24.42
C GLN A 1 10.55 4.45 24.82
N SER A 2 9.66 4.38 25.79
CA SER A 2 8.96 3.16 26.20
C SER A 2 7.47 3.28 25.84
N VAL A 3 6.82 2.14 25.69
CA VAL A 3 5.38 2.02 25.46
C VAL A 3 4.85 0.89 26.34
N SER A 4 3.69 1.08 26.94
CA SER A 4 2.97 0.02 27.66
C SER A 4 1.87 -0.56 26.75
N ASP A 5 1.47 -1.80 27.08
CA ASP A 5 0.39 -2.50 26.38
C ASP A 5 -0.99 -1.99 26.84
N ASP A 6 -1.20 -0.71 26.63
CA ASP A 6 -2.44 0.02 26.89
C ASP A 6 -2.74 0.94 25.69
N LEU A 7 -4.01 1.08 25.33
CA LEU A 7 -4.35 1.83 24.13
C LEU A 7 -4.26 3.34 24.34
N VAL A 8 -4.83 3.87 25.41
CA VAL A 8 -5.10 5.32 25.53
C VAL A 8 -4.52 5.99 26.78
N ASN A 9 -4.18 5.22 27.81
CA ASN A 9 -3.67 5.79 29.06
C ASN A 9 -2.24 6.35 28.90
N GLU A 10 -1.79 7.11 29.87
CA GLU A 10 -0.43 7.65 29.91
C GLU A 10 0.63 6.52 29.77
N GLY A 11 1.59 6.72 28.90
CA GLY A 11 2.59 5.71 28.55
C GLY A 11 2.11 4.66 27.57
N GLY A 12 0.86 4.65 27.16
CA GLY A 12 0.26 3.73 26.20
C GLY A 12 0.55 4.08 24.75
N ILE A 13 -0.09 3.33 23.86
CA ILE A 13 0.18 3.37 22.43
C ILE A 13 -0.16 4.73 21.82
N MET A 14 -1.36 5.26 22.09
CA MET A 14 -1.78 6.55 21.53
C MET A 14 -1.00 7.73 22.14
N ASP A 15 -0.67 7.65 23.43
CA ASP A 15 0.20 8.64 24.06
C ASP A 15 1.61 8.64 23.46
N LEU A 16 2.15 7.47 23.13
CA LEU A 16 3.42 7.38 22.39
C LEU A 16 3.36 8.14 21.06
N TRP A 17 2.29 7.99 20.28
CA TRP A 17 2.17 8.70 19.00
C TRP A 17 2.12 10.21 19.17
N VAL A 18 1.46 10.69 20.22
CA VAL A 18 1.44 12.13 20.57
C VAL A 18 2.84 12.62 20.94
N ARG A 19 3.57 11.86 21.76
CA ARG A 19 4.95 12.21 22.14
C ARG A 19 5.90 12.21 20.94
N GLU A 20 5.81 11.22 20.07
CA GLU A 20 6.60 11.16 18.83
C GLU A 20 6.27 12.32 17.90
N ALA A 21 4.98 12.65 17.72
CA ALA A 21 4.56 13.78 16.89
C ALA A 21 5.18 15.11 17.34
N ARG A 22 5.27 15.34 18.66
CA ARG A 22 5.93 16.50 19.22
C ARG A 22 7.41 16.54 18.87
N LEU A 23 8.11 15.40 19.00
CA LEU A 23 9.54 15.31 18.69
C LEU A 23 9.80 15.52 17.18
N PHE A 24 8.99 14.92 16.31
CA PHE A 24 9.09 15.10 14.86
C PHE A 24 8.85 16.55 14.44
N LYS A 25 7.87 17.22 15.05
CA LYS A 25 7.60 18.64 14.80
C LYS A 25 8.83 19.52 15.03
N TYR A 26 9.65 19.19 16.03
CA TYR A 26 10.87 19.93 16.35
C TYR A 26 12.14 19.37 15.70
N GLY A 27 12.01 18.43 14.75
CA GLY A 27 13.13 17.91 13.97
C GLY A 27 13.96 16.84 14.65
N SER A 28 13.50 16.32 15.79
CA SER A 28 14.15 15.20 16.50
C SER A 28 13.68 13.83 15.99
N GLY A 29 14.54 12.82 16.14
CA GLY A 29 14.20 11.43 15.91
C GLY A 29 13.66 10.72 17.16
N THR A 30 13.05 9.56 16.97
CA THR A 30 12.60 8.68 18.05
C THR A 30 13.11 7.26 17.86
N GLY A 31 13.21 6.52 18.96
CA GLY A 31 13.48 5.08 18.98
C GLY A 31 12.67 4.46 20.11
N THR A 32 11.91 3.40 19.80
CA THR A 32 11.04 2.73 20.77
C THR A 32 11.11 1.22 20.56
N ASN A 33 11.23 0.48 21.66
CA ASN A 33 11.02 -0.97 21.68
C ASN A 33 9.53 -1.25 21.91
N PHE A 34 8.93 -2.01 21.00
CA PHE A 34 7.50 -2.33 20.99
C PHE A 34 7.19 -3.72 21.51
N SER A 35 8.17 -4.48 22.01
CA SER A 35 8.02 -5.86 22.45
C SER A 35 7.11 -6.04 23.66
N SER A 36 6.79 -4.96 24.38
CA SER A 36 5.81 -4.99 25.45
C SER A 36 4.36 -5.10 24.98
N LEU A 37 4.10 -4.83 23.70
CA LEU A 37 2.76 -4.98 23.13
C LEU A 37 2.48 -6.46 22.89
N ARG A 38 1.25 -6.89 23.16
CA ARG A 38 0.82 -8.27 22.90
C ARG A 38 0.74 -8.57 21.40
N GLY A 39 0.93 -9.85 21.07
CA GLY A 39 0.83 -10.36 19.72
C GLY A 39 -0.59 -10.41 19.15
N ASP A 40 -0.69 -10.71 17.88
CA ASP A 40 -1.96 -10.88 17.18
C ASP A 40 -2.75 -12.06 17.75
N GLY A 41 -4.06 -11.87 17.89
CA GLY A 41 -4.95 -12.92 18.39
C GLY A 41 -4.90 -13.17 19.89
N GLU A 42 -4.01 -12.55 20.67
CA GLU A 42 -3.99 -12.65 22.12
C GLU A 42 -5.24 -12.04 22.77
N PRO A 43 -5.75 -12.67 23.86
CA PRO A 43 -6.99 -12.20 24.49
C PRO A 43 -6.84 -10.83 25.15
N LEU A 44 -7.89 -10.01 25.02
CA LEU A 44 -8.00 -8.73 25.71
C LEU A 44 -8.78 -8.88 27.01
N SER A 45 -8.43 -8.09 28.03
CA SER A 45 -9.09 -8.12 29.34
C SER A 45 -10.59 -7.76 29.28
N GLY A 46 -10.99 -6.92 28.32
CA GLY A 46 -12.38 -6.53 28.08
C GLY A 46 -13.14 -7.48 27.12
N GLY A 47 -12.55 -8.61 26.76
CA GLY A 47 -13.09 -9.52 25.72
C GLY A 47 -12.62 -9.14 24.32
N GLY A 48 -12.56 -10.14 23.43
CA GLY A 48 -12.02 -9.97 22.07
C GLY A 48 -10.55 -10.34 21.97
N LYS A 49 -9.94 -10.02 20.83
CA LYS A 49 -8.55 -10.37 20.51
C LYS A 49 -7.75 -9.15 20.10
N SER A 50 -6.47 -9.17 20.41
CA SER A 50 -5.50 -8.15 19.96
C SER A 50 -5.38 -8.15 18.42
N SER A 51 -5.19 -6.97 17.85
CA SER A 51 -4.82 -6.79 16.43
C SER A 51 -3.30 -6.91 16.21
N GLY A 52 -2.56 -7.24 17.26
CA GLY A 52 -1.12 -7.45 17.20
C GLY A 52 -0.28 -6.19 17.06
N LEU A 53 1.03 -6.40 17.14
CA LEU A 53 2.04 -5.36 17.00
C LEU A 53 1.93 -4.59 15.66
N MET A 54 1.74 -5.32 14.57
CA MET A 54 1.81 -4.74 13.23
C MET A 54 0.70 -3.73 12.95
N GLY A 55 -0.48 -3.92 13.54
CA GLY A 55 -1.59 -2.97 13.44
C GLY A 55 -1.19 -1.58 13.95
N PHE A 56 -0.59 -1.53 15.12
CA PHE A 56 -0.16 -0.28 15.76
C PHE A 56 1.08 0.33 15.11
N LEU A 57 2.03 -0.48 14.66
CA LEU A 57 3.20 0.01 13.93
C LEU A 57 2.81 0.74 12.63
N LYS A 58 1.79 0.26 11.91
CA LYS A 58 1.27 0.93 10.71
C LYS A 58 0.71 2.32 11.01
N ILE A 59 0.05 2.52 12.16
CA ILE A 59 -0.43 3.85 12.60
C ILE A 59 0.76 4.79 12.81
N GLY A 60 1.76 4.35 13.57
CA GLY A 60 2.96 5.15 13.84
C GLY A 60 3.78 5.46 12.60
N ASP A 61 3.88 4.53 11.67
CA ASP A 61 4.55 4.74 10.38
C ASP A 61 3.86 5.83 9.54
N ARG A 62 2.53 5.78 9.46
CA ARG A 62 1.73 6.80 8.75
C ARG A 62 1.82 8.16 9.43
N SER A 63 1.79 8.21 10.75
CA SER A 63 1.98 9.44 11.52
C SER A 63 3.34 10.08 11.21
N ALA A 64 4.42 9.28 11.22
CA ALA A 64 5.77 9.74 10.88
C ALA A 64 5.86 10.26 9.43
N GLY A 65 5.18 9.60 8.48
CA GLY A 65 5.13 10.05 7.09
C GLY A 65 4.37 11.35 6.88
N ALA A 66 3.34 11.60 7.68
CA ALA A 66 2.52 12.80 7.59
C ALA A 66 3.16 14.04 8.23
N ILE A 67 4.00 13.83 9.25
CA ILE A 67 4.60 14.94 10.02
C ILE A 67 5.92 15.34 9.37
N LYS A 68 5.96 16.56 8.82
CA LYS A 68 7.18 17.18 8.31
C LYS A 68 7.73 18.13 9.38
N SER A 69 9.05 18.03 9.65
CA SER A 69 9.68 18.89 10.65
C SER A 69 9.68 20.37 10.23
N GLY A 70 9.11 21.24 11.07
CA GLY A 70 9.32 22.69 11.11
C GLY A 70 9.45 23.47 9.80
N GLY A 71 8.65 23.15 8.78
CA GLY A 71 8.73 23.81 7.46
C GLY A 71 9.89 23.36 6.57
N THR A 72 10.69 22.40 7.03
CA THR A 72 11.74 21.77 6.20
C THR A 72 11.23 20.49 5.54
N THR A 73 11.86 20.08 4.44
CA THR A 73 11.55 18.85 3.70
C THR A 73 12.05 17.57 4.39
N ARG A 74 12.65 17.71 5.59
CA ARG A 74 13.22 16.56 6.32
C ARG A 74 12.12 15.68 6.88
N ARG A 75 12.17 14.38 6.53
CA ARG A 75 11.27 13.35 7.07
C ARG A 75 11.57 13.08 8.54
N ALA A 76 10.56 12.65 9.29
CA ALA A 76 10.72 12.14 10.64
C ALA A 76 11.70 10.96 10.68
N ALA A 77 12.59 10.95 11.66
CA ALA A 77 13.51 9.83 11.90
C ALA A 77 12.94 8.94 13.00
N LYS A 78 12.46 7.74 12.62
CA LYS A 78 11.84 6.78 13.53
C LYS A 78 12.57 5.46 13.49
N MET A 79 12.90 4.92 14.67
CA MET A 79 13.38 3.56 14.83
C MET A 79 12.38 2.73 15.63
N VAL A 80 12.06 1.57 15.11
CA VAL A 80 11.19 0.57 15.72
C VAL A 80 12.03 -0.65 16.08
N ILE A 81 11.94 -1.09 17.31
CA ILE A 81 12.68 -2.24 17.83
C ILE A 81 11.68 -3.29 18.29
N CYS A 82 11.94 -4.55 17.94
CA CYS A 82 11.18 -5.71 18.38
C CYS A 82 12.15 -6.79 18.87
N ASP A 83 11.82 -7.44 19.97
CA ASP A 83 12.64 -8.53 20.51
C ASP A 83 12.42 -9.81 19.70
N ALA A 84 13.45 -10.63 19.59
CA ALA A 84 13.43 -11.85 18.78
C ALA A 84 12.44 -12.91 19.26
N ASP A 85 12.02 -12.85 20.52
CA ASP A 85 11.04 -13.75 21.14
C ASP A 85 9.59 -13.24 21.09
N HIS A 86 9.35 -12.08 20.47
CA HIS A 86 8.00 -11.55 20.34
C HIS A 86 7.13 -12.44 19.43
N PRO A 87 5.84 -12.71 19.78
CA PRO A 87 4.96 -13.55 18.96
C PRO A 87 4.84 -13.13 17.48
N ASP A 88 4.84 -11.83 17.20
CA ASP A 88 4.70 -11.30 15.84
C ASP A 88 6.05 -11.06 15.13
N ILE A 89 7.17 -11.60 15.64
CA ILE A 89 8.51 -11.29 15.12
C ILE A 89 8.67 -11.65 13.63
N GLU A 90 8.10 -12.77 13.19
CA GLU A 90 8.18 -13.17 11.77
C GLU A 90 7.45 -12.19 10.87
N GLU A 91 6.30 -11.68 11.29
CA GLU A 91 5.57 -10.67 10.52
C GLU A 91 6.35 -9.36 10.49
N PHE A 92 6.96 -8.97 11.61
CA PHE A 92 7.79 -7.78 11.72
C PHE A 92 9.01 -7.84 10.79
N ILE A 93 9.73 -8.98 10.75
CA ILE A 93 10.88 -9.19 9.85
C ILE A 93 10.46 -9.06 8.38
N ASN A 94 9.34 -9.69 8.02
CA ASN A 94 8.87 -9.75 6.64
C ASN A 94 8.07 -8.51 6.21
N TRP A 95 7.79 -7.57 7.12
CA TRP A 95 6.90 -6.45 6.86
C TRP A 95 7.30 -5.67 5.60
N LYS A 96 8.55 -5.18 5.56
CA LYS A 96 9.02 -4.36 4.43
C LYS A 96 9.04 -5.13 3.11
N VAL A 97 9.44 -6.37 3.12
CA VAL A 97 9.44 -7.24 1.92
C VAL A 97 8.02 -7.43 1.38
N LYS A 98 7.05 -7.70 2.25
CA LYS A 98 5.64 -7.82 1.86
C LYS A 98 5.08 -6.52 1.28
N GLU A 99 5.45 -5.39 1.84
CA GLU A 99 5.00 -4.08 1.34
C GLU A 99 5.66 -3.74 -0.01
N GLU A 100 6.94 -4.06 -0.23
CA GLU A 100 7.60 -3.94 -1.54
C GLU A 100 6.96 -4.84 -2.60
N GLN A 101 6.58 -6.06 -2.26
CA GLN A 101 5.83 -6.93 -3.17
C GLN A 101 4.49 -6.34 -3.58
N LYS A 102 3.81 -5.61 -2.69
CA LYS A 102 2.58 -4.87 -3.03
C LYS A 102 2.86 -3.74 -4.00
N VAL A 103 3.92 -2.96 -3.79
CA VAL A 103 4.34 -1.90 -4.73
C VAL A 103 4.59 -2.49 -6.11
N ALA A 104 5.40 -3.55 -6.21
CA ALA A 104 5.67 -4.21 -7.48
C ALA A 104 4.38 -4.69 -8.18
N SER A 105 3.43 -5.24 -7.41
CA SER A 105 2.14 -5.69 -7.92
C SER A 105 1.26 -4.53 -8.41
N ILE A 106 1.23 -3.41 -7.69
CA ILE A 106 0.49 -2.20 -8.09
C ILE A 106 1.08 -1.62 -9.38
N VAL A 107 2.41 -1.50 -9.46
CA VAL A 107 3.12 -0.97 -10.63
C VAL A 107 2.86 -1.85 -11.85
N ALA A 108 3.08 -3.16 -11.74
CA ALA A 108 2.86 -4.11 -12.83
C ALA A 108 1.37 -4.13 -13.25
N GLY A 109 0.46 -4.17 -12.27
CA GLY A 109 -0.99 -4.17 -12.50
C GLY A 109 -1.48 -2.91 -13.22
N SER A 110 -0.99 -1.73 -12.85
CA SER A 110 -1.37 -0.47 -13.49
C SER A 110 -0.95 -0.42 -14.97
N LYS A 111 0.26 -0.87 -15.28
CA LYS A 111 0.78 -0.92 -16.66
C LYS A 111 0.02 -1.94 -17.52
N ILE A 112 -0.29 -3.11 -16.97
CA ILE A 112 -1.12 -4.11 -17.66
C ILE A 112 -2.52 -3.56 -17.90
N HIS A 113 -3.10 -2.89 -16.91
CA HIS A 113 -4.42 -2.28 -17.00
C HIS A 113 -4.49 -1.27 -18.15
N GLU A 114 -3.57 -0.31 -18.18
CA GLU A 114 -3.45 0.67 -19.25
C GLU A 114 -3.30 0.01 -20.62
N ALA A 115 -2.33 -0.89 -20.77
CA ALA A 115 -2.02 -1.56 -22.03
C ALA A 115 -3.23 -2.34 -22.57
N LYS A 116 -3.91 -3.12 -21.71
CA LYS A 116 -5.04 -3.95 -22.11
C LYS A 116 -6.29 -3.15 -22.46
N LEU A 117 -6.56 -2.06 -21.76
CA LEU A 117 -7.69 -1.20 -22.07
C LEU A 117 -7.44 -0.36 -23.32
N ASN A 118 -6.22 0.12 -23.55
CA ASN A 118 -5.87 0.81 -24.80
C ASN A 118 -5.89 -0.14 -26.02
N GLN A 119 -5.55 -1.43 -25.87
CA GLN A 119 -5.73 -2.41 -26.94
C GLN A 119 -7.20 -2.54 -27.38
N ILE A 120 -8.17 -2.34 -26.50
CA ILE A 120 -9.60 -2.31 -26.85
C ILE A 120 -9.90 -1.08 -27.71
N PHE A 121 -9.41 0.10 -27.33
CA PHE A 121 -9.55 1.30 -28.16
C PHE A 121 -8.90 1.14 -29.54
N ASP A 122 -7.70 0.59 -29.61
CA ASP A 122 -6.99 0.35 -30.86
C ASP A 122 -7.75 -0.61 -31.77
N ALA A 123 -8.34 -1.66 -31.22
CA ALA A 123 -9.17 -2.60 -31.97
C ALA A 123 -10.44 -1.96 -32.57
N ILE A 124 -10.99 -0.97 -31.86
CA ILE A 124 -12.15 -0.20 -32.35
C ILE A 124 -11.70 0.82 -33.41
N LYS A 125 -10.61 1.55 -33.15
CA LYS A 125 -10.06 2.59 -34.02
C LYS A 125 -9.60 2.05 -35.39
N THR A 126 -9.03 0.83 -35.38
CA THR A 126 -8.51 0.22 -36.62
C THR A 126 -9.58 -0.52 -37.42
N TRP A 127 -10.83 -0.52 -36.97
CA TRP A 127 -11.94 -1.13 -37.70
C TRP A 127 -12.31 -0.32 -38.97
N ASP A 128 -12.38 -1.04 -40.09
CA ASP A 128 -12.78 -0.43 -41.37
C ASP A 128 -14.30 -0.58 -41.52
N GLY A 129 -15.04 0.39 -40.97
CA GLY A 129 -16.51 0.41 -41.01
C GLY A 129 -17.14 1.37 -40.01
N GLY A 130 -18.45 1.22 -39.82
CA GLY A 130 -19.20 2.07 -38.90
C GLY A 130 -18.88 1.77 -37.42
N LEU A 131 -19.04 2.80 -36.59
CA LEU A 131 -18.75 2.70 -35.12
C LEU A 131 -19.60 1.64 -34.42
N GLU A 132 -20.84 1.46 -34.84
CA GLU A 132 -21.73 0.42 -34.25
C GLU A 132 -21.16 -0.98 -34.42
N ASP A 133 -20.58 -1.29 -35.59
CA ASP A 133 -19.95 -2.57 -35.87
C ASP A 133 -18.56 -2.65 -35.22
N ALA A 134 -17.83 -1.53 -35.13
CA ALA A 134 -16.54 -1.45 -34.46
C ALA A 134 -16.60 -1.88 -32.98
N VAL A 135 -17.68 -1.50 -32.27
CA VAL A 135 -17.88 -1.80 -30.85
C VAL A 135 -18.62 -3.12 -30.59
N ASP A 136 -19.01 -3.84 -31.65
CA ASP A 136 -19.63 -5.16 -31.56
C ASP A 136 -18.58 -6.28 -31.67
N ALA A 137 -18.31 -6.97 -30.57
CA ALA A 137 -17.36 -8.07 -30.52
C ALA A 137 -17.78 -9.31 -31.36
N HIS A 138 -19.02 -9.39 -31.84
CA HIS A 138 -19.43 -10.44 -32.78
C HIS A 138 -18.99 -10.14 -34.21
N LYS A 139 -18.90 -8.87 -34.56
CA LYS A 139 -18.48 -8.39 -35.87
C LYS A 139 -16.97 -8.11 -35.90
N ASN A 140 -16.48 -7.37 -34.91
CA ASN A 140 -15.06 -7.01 -34.80
C ASN A 140 -14.26 -8.10 -34.07
N GLY A 141 -13.59 -8.96 -34.82
CA GLY A 141 -12.76 -10.03 -34.28
C GLY A 141 -11.55 -9.55 -33.48
N ALA A 142 -10.97 -8.39 -33.85
CA ALA A 142 -9.87 -7.77 -33.09
C ALA A 142 -10.36 -7.32 -31.72
N LEU A 143 -11.52 -6.68 -31.63
CA LEU A 143 -12.15 -6.31 -30.37
C LEU A 143 -12.44 -7.53 -29.50
N LYS A 144 -13.01 -8.61 -30.09
CA LYS A 144 -13.28 -9.87 -29.38
C LYS A 144 -12.00 -10.44 -28.73
N ASN A 145 -10.89 -10.40 -29.46
CA ASN A 145 -9.60 -10.87 -28.95
C ASN A 145 -9.07 -9.95 -27.84
N ALA A 146 -9.10 -8.62 -28.04
CA ALA A 146 -8.66 -7.65 -27.04
C ALA A 146 -9.46 -7.77 -25.73
N VAL A 147 -10.79 -7.90 -25.81
CA VAL A 147 -11.67 -8.11 -24.63
C VAL A 147 -11.35 -9.43 -23.92
N ARG A 148 -11.14 -10.52 -24.69
CA ARG A 148 -10.76 -11.81 -24.12
C ARG A 148 -9.42 -11.74 -23.39
N ASP A 149 -8.44 -11.05 -23.96
CA ASP A 149 -7.11 -10.91 -23.38
C ASP A 149 -7.12 -10.01 -22.15
N ALA A 150 -7.93 -8.94 -22.13
CA ALA A 150 -8.17 -8.13 -20.96
C ALA A 150 -8.78 -8.96 -19.81
N LYS A 151 -9.79 -9.77 -20.09
CA LYS A 151 -10.41 -10.68 -19.11
C LYS A 151 -9.42 -11.72 -18.57
N LYS A 152 -8.55 -12.30 -19.42
CA LYS A 152 -7.47 -13.20 -18.98
C LYS A 152 -6.45 -12.52 -18.07
N SER A 153 -6.23 -11.21 -18.27
CA SER A 153 -5.37 -10.37 -17.43
C SER A 153 -6.09 -9.86 -16.17
N LEU A 154 -7.24 -10.41 -15.82
CA LEU A 154 -8.06 -10.08 -14.65
C LEU A 154 -8.57 -8.62 -14.63
N ILE A 155 -8.68 -7.97 -15.78
CA ILE A 155 -9.30 -6.65 -15.87
C ILE A 155 -10.80 -6.77 -15.58
N PRO A 156 -11.34 -6.02 -14.59
CA PRO A 156 -12.77 -6.09 -14.26
C PRO A 156 -13.66 -5.71 -15.45
N GLU A 157 -14.75 -6.42 -15.63
CA GLU A 157 -15.67 -6.20 -16.76
C GLU A 157 -16.27 -4.78 -16.77
N THR A 158 -16.39 -4.16 -15.62
CA THR A 158 -16.84 -2.77 -15.48
C THR A 158 -15.94 -1.78 -16.19
N TYR A 159 -14.61 -1.99 -16.18
CA TYR A 159 -13.66 -1.15 -16.91
C TYR A 159 -13.75 -1.40 -18.41
N ILE A 160 -13.88 -2.66 -18.84
CA ILE A 160 -14.08 -3.00 -20.27
C ILE A 160 -15.33 -2.34 -20.81
N LYS A 161 -16.46 -2.41 -20.08
CA LYS A 161 -17.71 -1.73 -20.45
C LYS A 161 -17.54 -0.22 -20.55
N ARG A 162 -16.86 0.40 -19.57
CA ARG A 162 -16.58 1.84 -19.59
C ARG A 162 -15.79 2.26 -20.82
N VAL A 163 -14.77 1.49 -21.22
CA VAL A 163 -13.99 1.75 -22.42
C VAL A 163 -14.88 1.67 -23.68
N LEU A 164 -15.74 0.65 -23.79
CA LEU A 164 -16.68 0.52 -24.89
C LEU A 164 -17.68 1.69 -24.94
N ASP A 165 -18.16 2.14 -23.80
CA ASP A 165 -19.08 3.29 -23.73
C ASP A 165 -18.40 4.61 -24.10
N TYR A 166 -17.13 4.80 -23.71
CA TYR A 166 -16.34 5.95 -24.14
C TYR A 166 -16.05 5.91 -25.64
N ALA A 167 -15.72 4.74 -26.20
CA ALA A 167 -15.53 4.59 -27.65
C ALA A 167 -16.80 4.94 -28.44
N LYS A 168 -17.99 4.55 -27.96
CA LYS A 168 -19.28 4.94 -28.55
C LYS A 168 -19.52 6.45 -28.52
N GLN A 169 -18.94 7.16 -27.55
CA GLN A 169 -19.01 8.62 -27.44
C GLN A 169 -17.94 9.33 -28.27
N GLY A 170 -17.10 8.59 -29.02
CA GLY A 170 -16.07 9.14 -29.90
C GLY A 170 -14.69 9.29 -29.27
N TYR A 171 -14.49 8.80 -28.05
CA TYR A 171 -13.15 8.77 -27.46
C TYR A 171 -12.29 7.70 -28.14
N THR A 172 -11.04 8.03 -28.43
CA THR A 172 -10.08 7.15 -29.12
C THR A 172 -9.01 6.55 -28.20
N GLY A 173 -9.05 6.90 -26.94
CA GLY A 173 -8.14 6.43 -25.89
C GLY A 173 -8.48 7.09 -24.57
N ILE A 174 -7.94 6.55 -23.49
CA ILE A 174 -8.03 7.12 -22.13
C ILE A 174 -6.64 7.05 -21.53
N GLU A 175 -6.28 8.10 -20.81
CA GLU A 175 -5.12 8.12 -19.96
C GLU A 175 -5.46 7.40 -18.64
N PHE A 176 -4.80 6.27 -18.41
CA PHE A 176 -4.95 5.53 -17.15
C PHE A 176 -3.80 5.87 -16.21
N PRO A 177 -4.07 6.07 -14.91
CA PRO A 177 -3.00 6.25 -13.94
C PRO A 177 -2.10 5.02 -13.91
N THR A 178 -0.82 5.22 -14.19
CA THR A 178 0.21 4.20 -14.02
C THR A 178 1.13 4.61 -12.88
N TYR A 179 1.69 3.61 -12.22
CA TYR A 179 2.63 3.80 -11.13
C TYR A 179 4.01 3.31 -11.55
N ASP A 180 5.03 3.82 -10.88
CA ASP A 180 6.42 3.41 -11.03
C ASP A 180 7.04 3.00 -9.69
N THR A 181 8.32 2.67 -9.69
CA THR A 181 9.08 2.27 -8.50
C THR A 181 9.92 3.40 -7.92
N ASP A 182 9.71 4.64 -8.36
CA ASP A 182 10.42 5.77 -7.80
C ASP A 182 9.97 5.99 -6.35
N TRP A 183 10.89 6.41 -5.52
CA TRP A 183 10.71 6.50 -4.07
C TRP A 183 9.59 7.48 -3.64
N ASP A 184 9.22 8.42 -4.50
CA ASP A 184 8.14 9.40 -4.32
C ASP A 184 6.87 9.05 -5.08
N SER A 185 6.83 7.87 -5.74
CA SER A 185 5.65 7.37 -6.44
C SER A 185 4.46 7.20 -5.50
N GLU A 186 3.26 7.48 -6.00
CA GLU A 186 2.00 7.22 -5.29
C GLU A 186 1.80 5.75 -4.91
N ALA A 187 2.48 4.81 -5.58
CA ALA A 187 2.46 3.40 -5.19
C ALA A 187 2.99 3.21 -3.76
N TYR A 188 4.05 3.93 -3.37
CA TYR A 188 4.57 3.92 -2.00
C TYR A 188 3.65 4.61 -0.99
N ALA A 189 2.81 5.53 -1.42
CA ALA A 189 1.79 6.11 -0.55
C ALA A 189 0.71 5.10 -0.14
N SER A 190 0.53 4.02 -0.87
CA SER A 190 -0.46 2.96 -0.57
C SER A 190 0.03 1.91 0.42
N VAL A 191 1.36 1.80 0.67
CA VAL A 191 1.99 0.81 1.54
C VAL A 191 2.51 1.43 2.83
N SER A 192 2.83 0.60 3.83
CA SER A 192 3.34 1.01 5.14
C SER A 192 4.81 0.62 5.34
N GLY A 193 5.41 1.03 6.48
CA GLY A 193 6.79 0.67 6.81
C GLY A 193 7.87 1.47 6.10
N GLN A 194 7.50 2.54 5.40
CA GLN A 194 8.44 3.37 4.63
C GLN A 194 9.08 4.50 5.44
N ASN A 195 8.52 4.82 6.61
CA ASN A 195 8.91 5.97 7.42
C ASN A 195 9.66 5.57 8.70
N SER A 196 10.01 4.30 8.87
CA SER A 196 10.72 3.79 10.03
C SER A 196 11.87 2.85 9.65
N ASN A 197 12.92 2.87 10.45
CA ASN A 197 13.95 1.84 10.45
C ASN A 197 13.59 0.75 11.45
N ASN A 198 13.72 -0.51 11.07
CA ASN A 198 13.39 -1.65 11.90
C ASN A 198 14.67 -2.31 12.44
N SER A 199 14.66 -2.65 13.71
CA SER A 199 15.74 -3.37 14.39
C SER A 199 15.18 -4.53 15.22
N ILE A 200 15.94 -5.61 15.30
CA ILE A 200 15.64 -6.76 16.17
C ILE A 200 16.62 -6.72 17.32
N ARG A 201 16.09 -6.85 18.54
CA ARG A 201 16.91 -7.05 19.72
C ARG A 201 17.01 -8.56 20.00
N VAL A 202 18.22 -9.03 20.12
CA VAL A 202 18.54 -10.41 20.52
C VAL A 202 19.23 -10.42 21.89
N THR A 203 19.08 -11.50 22.62
CA THR A 203 19.81 -11.72 23.88
C THR A 203 21.14 -12.38 23.61
N ASP A 204 22.11 -12.28 24.57
CA ASP A 204 23.39 -12.98 24.48
C ASP A 204 23.21 -14.49 24.39
N ALA A 205 22.13 -15.03 24.97
CA ALA A 205 21.82 -16.45 24.90
C ALA A 205 21.31 -16.90 23.52
N PHE A 206 20.90 -15.97 22.67
CA PHE A 206 20.50 -16.24 21.30
C PHE A 206 21.72 -16.38 20.37
N LEU A 207 22.79 -15.68 20.68
CA LEU A 207 24.06 -15.69 19.93
C LEU A 207 24.96 -16.87 20.36
#